data_ecf18ec660f0a6bd4e0d439a5c3bf4d8
#
_entry.id   ecf18ec660f0a6bd4e0d439a5c3bf4d8
#
_cell.length_a   1.000
_cell.length_b   1.000
_cell.length_c   1.000
_cell.angle_alpha   90.00
_cell.angle_beta   90.00
_cell.angle_gamma   90.00
#
_symmetry.space_group_name_H-M   'P 1'
#
loop_
_entity.id
_entity.type
_entity.pdbx_description
1 polymer ?
#
loop_
_entity_poly.entity_id
_entity_poly.type
_entity_poly.pdbx_seq_one_letter_code
_entity_poly.pdbx_strand_id
1 'polypeptide(L)'
;MARALSKECLLNNPRFIKECSRLYGEKFDFEAERYSSITEGMNGKLRFFSASGRAEFIGNHTDHNHGFVIASAIDMDAAAAVEPSDGDVITIESVGYPSFSVKLSDDIVDEKEFGTSKAILKGVIKGLLDRGRKVGAFRARIHSTVCKGAGVSSSASFELLLCEIFNALYNDNAMDFKEMAIISQFAENVYFGKPSGLMDQLTASHGGVSFMDFFDPSAPKAKSLEWKFDDVGLVIINCGGDHCDLTDEYAAIRSDMHAVANFFGKKVLREVDKNEFFSRLPELKNNFDGRAILRAVHFFEEDDRVNSAYDALAKDDKDTFLRLITESGNSSYDLLQNCYPKGDTVQPIPLALAIAKRNEKTLATRVHGGGFAGTIISFVAKKDIDSYVEYMKKFFGEDSVFGVSVRNAGATELVLED
;
A
#
# COMPACT_ATOMS: atom_id res chain seq x y z
N MET A 1 -24.07 29.77 -6.92
CA MET A 1 -22.94 29.49 -6.00
C MET A 1 -23.18 28.13 -5.42
N ALA A 2 -22.42 27.14 -5.82
CA ALA A 2 -22.47 25.83 -5.15
C ALA A 2 -22.08 26.07 -3.69
N ARG A 3 -22.90 25.62 -2.77
CA ARG A 3 -22.64 25.73 -1.32
C ARG A 3 -21.67 24.62 -0.96
N ALA A 4 -20.61 24.94 -0.20
CA ALA A 4 -19.81 23.90 0.47
C ALA A 4 -20.75 22.89 1.14
N LEU A 5 -20.54 21.60 0.91
CA LEU A 5 -21.37 20.57 1.50
C LEU A 5 -21.09 20.49 2.99
N SER A 6 -22.07 20.87 3.82
CA SER A 6 -21.93 20.74 5.27
C SER A 6 -21.98 19.26 5.70
N LYS A 7 -21.37 18.94 6.84
CA LYS A 7 -21.44 17.61 7.47
C LYS A 7 -22.89 17.10 7.55
N GLU A 8 -23.82 17.96 7.98
CA GLU A 8 -25.24 17.62 8.10
C GLU A 8 -25.87 17.31 6.73
N CYS A 9 -25.50 18.06 5.68
CA CYS A 9 -25.96 17.79 4.32
C CYS A 9 -25.50 16.41 3.84
N LEU A 10 -24.24 16.04 4.09
CA LEU A 10 -23.70 14.73 3.74
C LEU A 10 -24.37 13.60 4.52
N LEU A 11 -24.56 13.74 5.82
CA LEU A 11 -25.23 12.73 6.66
C LEU A 11 -26.71 12.51 6.27
N ASN A 12 -27.35 13.51 5.67
CA ASN A 12 -28.72 13.40 5.14
C ASN A 12 -28.77 12.96 3.67
N ASN A 13 -27.62 12.73 3.02
CA ASN A 13 -27.56 12.25 1.63
C ASN A 13 -27.49 10.70 1.60
N PRO A 14 -28.54 10.00 1.13
CA PRO A 14 -28.57 8.54 1.12
C PRO A 14 -27.46 7.91 0.27
N ARG A 15 -27.00 8.61 -0.79
CA ARG A 15 -25.90 8.13 -1.63
C ARG A 15 -24.57 8.24 -0.90
N PHE A 16 -24.32 9.35 -0.21
CA PHE A 16 -23.14 9.49 0.63
C PHE A 16 -23.08 8.37 1.69
N ILE A 17 -24.19 8.09 2.38
CA ILE A 17 -24.26 7.00 3.36
C ILE A 17 -23.97 5.65 2.71
N LYS A 18 -24.52 5.38 1.52
CA LYS A 18 -24.25 4.15 0.78
C LYS A 18 -22.77 4.03 0.39
N GLU A 19 -22.17 5.10 -0.15
CA GLU A 19 -20.74 5.11 -0.54
C GLU A 19 -19.83 4.99 0.70
N CYS A 20 -20.15 5.68 1.80
CA CYS A 20 -19.42 5.53 3.06
C CYS A 20 -19.47 4.10 3.59
N SER A 21 -20.67 3.49 3.61
CA SER A 21 -20.82 2.08 4.00
C SER A 21 -19.92 1.14 3.18
N ARG A 22 -19.88 1.38 1.86
CA ARG A 22 -19.07 0.59 0.91
C ARG A 22 -17.57 0.74 1.15
N LEU A 23 -17.10 1.94 1.51
CA LEU A 23 -15.69 2.29 1.58
C LEU A 23 -15.11 2.19 3.00
N TYR A 24 -15.89 2.56 4.02
CA TYR A 24 -15.40 2.81 5.38
C TYR A 24 -16.24 2.12 6.47
N GLY A 25 -17.26 1.34 6.07
CA GLY A 25 -18.18 0.75 7.04
C GLY A 25 -19.04 1.81 7.75
N GLU A 26 -19.12 1.75 9.07
CA GLU A 26 -20.03 2.62 9.87
C GLU A 26 -19.37 3.93 10.35
N LYS A 27 -18.30 4.41 9.69
CA LYS A 27 -17.57 5.64 10.07
C LYS A 27 -18.22 6.93 9.57
N PHE A 28 -19.56 7.01 9.50
CA PHE A 28 -20.31 8.07 8.82
C PHE A 28 -20.00 9.48 9.33
N ASP A 29 -19.95 9.68 10.64
CA ASP A 29 -19.70 10.98 11.25
C ASP A 29 -18.30 11.52 10.94
N PHE A 30 -17.30 10.67 11.04
CA PHE A 30 -15.91 11.02 10.73
C PHE A 30 -15.74 11.36 9.26
N GLU A 31 -16.31 10.53 8.37
CA GLU A 31 -16.19 10.73 6.93
C GLU A 31 -16.98 11.95 6.46
N ALA A 32 -18.17 12.21 7.00
CA ALA A 32 -18.95 13.40 6.66
C ALA A 32 -18.20 14.69 7.07
N GLU A 33 -17.53 14.70 8.21
CA GLU A 33 -16.69 15.83 8.62
C GLU A 33 -15.49 16.00 7.68
N ARG A 34 -14.79 14.91 7.35
CA ARG A 34 -13.66 14.90 6.45
C ARG A 34 -14.02 15.40 5.06
N TYR A 35 -15.07 14.82 4.45
CA TYR A 35 -15.55 15.25 3.13
C TYR A 35 -16.10 16.67 3.13
N SER A 36 -16.76 17.12 4.19
CA SER A 36 -17.17 18.52 4.34
C SER A 36 -15.95 19.45 4.32
N SER A 37 -14.91 19.14 5.06
CA SER A 37 -13.71 19.98 5.17
C SER A 37 -13.00 20.20 3.84
N ILE A 38 -12.98 19.22 2.94
CA ILE A 38 -12.36 19.35 1.62
C ILE A 38 -13.21 20.10 0.60
N THR A 39 -14.47 20.43 0.90
CA THR A 39 -15.31 21.26 0.03
C THR A 39 -15.23 22.77 0.34
N GLU A 40 -14.61 23.14 1.45
CA GLU A 40 -14.47 24.54 1.85
C GLU A 40 -13.71 25.38 0.80
N GLY A 41 -14.28 26.51 0.39
CA GLY A 41 -13.67 27.40 -0.60
C GLY A 41 -13.69 26.88 -2.04
N MET A 42 -14.42 25.80 -2.32
CA MET A 42 -14.74 25.32 -3.66
C MET A 42 -16.12 25.80 -4.08
N ASN A 43 -16.30 26.21 -5.34
CA ASN A 43 -17.52 26.92 -5.78
C ASN A 43 -18.17 26.30 -7.01
N GLY A 44 -17.53 25.31 -7.65
CA GLY A 44 -18.02 24.65 -8.87
C GLY A 44 -18.82 23.39 -8.61
N LYS A 45 -19.10 22.64 -9.66
CA LYS A 45 -19.65 21.29 -9.56
C LYS A 45 -18.55 20.36 -9.09
N LEU A 46 -18.70 19.83 -7.88
CA LEU A 46 -17.70 18.96 -7.26
C LEU A 46 -17.92 17.51 -7.62
N ARG A 47 -16.80 16.80 -7.82
CA ARG A 47 -16.77 15.34 -7.89
C ARG A 47 -15.86 14.83 -6.75
N PHE A 48 -16.19 13.67 -6.21
CA PHE A 48 -15.51 13.12 -5.03
C PHE A 48 -14.80 11.82 -5.38
N PHE A 49 -13.57 11.69 -4.90
CA PHE A 49 -12.73 10.55 -5.19
C PHE A 49 -12.07 10.03 -3.92
N SER A 50 -11.73 8.75 -3.95
CA SER A 50 -11.03 8.10 -2.86
C SER A 50 -10.11 7.01 -3.41
N ALA A 51 -8.87 6.95 -2.92
CA ALA A 51 -7.93 5.89 -3.23
C ALA A 51 -7.34 5.31 -1.93
N SER A 52 -7.48 4.01 -1.74
CA SER A 52 -7.09 3.32 -0.51
C SER A 52 -5.58 3.24 -0.30
N GLY A 53 -5.16 3.14 0.96
CA GLY A 53 -3.89 2.52 1.30
C GLY A 53 -3.96 0.99 1.21
N ARG A 54 -2.87 0.31 1.57
CA ARG A 54 -2.82 -1.15 1.54
C ARG A 54 -2.20 -1.75 2.80
N ALA A 55 -2.60 -2.97 3.13
CA ALA A 55 -1.94 -3.84 4.09
C ALA A 55 -1.39 -5.07 3.36
N GLU A 56 -0.09 -5.36 3.54
CA GLU A 56 0.53 -6.60 3.09
C GLU A 56 0.27 -7.69 4.13
N PHE A 57 -0.36 -8.79 3.72
CA PHE A 57 -0.63 -9.90 4.62
C PHE A 57 0.52 -10.90 4.65
N ILE A 58 0.99 -11.34 3.49
CA ILE A 58 2.03 -12.35 3.33
C ILE A 58 2.69 -12.23 1.95
N GLY A 59 3.95 -12.62 1.81
CA GLY A 59 4.74 -12.50 0.58
C GLY A 59 5.80 -11.41 0.66
N ASN A 60 6.37 -11.19 1.85
CA ASN A 60 7.28 -10.08 2.11
C ASN A 60 8.53 -10.16 1.22
N HIS A 61 8.77 -9.11 0.43
CA HIS A 61 9.91 -8.98 -0.50
C HIS A 61 10.02 -10.09 -1.56
N THR A 62 8.91 -10.75 -1.92
CA THR A 62 8.94 -11.74 -3.02
C THR A 62 8.67 -11.11 -4.39
N ASP A 63 7.95 -9.99 -4.46
CA ASP A 63 7.51 -9.31 -5.68
C ASP A 63 8.66 -8.94 -6.63
N HIS A 64 9.75 -8.37 -6.10
CA HIS A 64 10.93 -8.00 -6.90
C HIS A 64 11.78 -9.20 -7.37
N ASN A 65 11.48 -10.41 -6.91
CA ASN A 65 11.97 -11.69 -7.43
C ASN A 65 10.89 -12.49 -8.16
N HIS A 66 9.83 -11.82 -8.59
CA HIS A 66 8.71 -12.35 -9.37
C HIS A 66 7.88 -13.41 -8.63
N GLY A 67 7.85 -13.36 -7.30
CA GLY A 67 7.11 -14.27 -6.44
C GLY A 67 5.63 -13.91 -6.29
N PHE A 68 5.02 -14.47 -5.25
CA PHE A 68 3.62 -14.29 -4.91
C PHE A 68 3.43 -13.38 -3.69
N VAL A 69 2.33 -12.64 -3.66
CA VAL A 69 1.93 -11.81 -2.51
C VAL A 69 0.42 -11.90 -2.29
N ILE A 70 -0.02 -11.89 -1.03
CA ILE A 70 -1.41 -11.57 -0.65
C ILE A 70 -1.41 -10.27 0.13
N ALA A 71 -2.17 -9.30 -0.36
CA ALA A 71 -2.33 -8.00 0.26
C ALA A 71 -3.79 -7.54 0.16
N SER A 72 -4.15 -6.53 0.93
CA SER A 72 -5.51 -5.99 0.97
C SER A 72 -5.52 -4.48 0.87
N ALA A 73 -6.46 -3.92 0.13
CA ALA A 73 -6.86 -2.55 0.29
C ALA A 73 -7.50 -2.34 1.67
N ILE A 74 -7.26 -1.20 2.30
CA ILE A 74 -7.76 -0.88 3.64
C ILE A 74 -8.58 0.41 3.63
N ASP A 75 -9.34 0.63 4.69
CA ASP A 75 -10.22 1.78 4.86
C ASP A 75 -9.51 3.09 5.26
N MET A 76 -8.17 3.10 5.32
CA MET A 76 -7.37 4.32 5.28
C MET A 76 -7.14 4.73 3.83
N ASP A 77 -7.38 6.00 3.49
CA ASP A 77 -7.33 6.47 2.11
C ASP A 77 -6.91 7.93 1.95
N ALA A 78 -6.69 8.34 0.70
CA ALA A 78 -6.67 9.73 0.28
C ALA A 78 -8.02 10.06 -0.37
N ALA A 79 -8.79 10.96 0.24
CA ALA A 79 -10.06 11.45 -0.29
C ALA A 79 -9.89 12.84 -0.92
N ALA A 80 -10.55 13.09 -2.04
CA ALA A 80 -10.50 14.36 -2.76
C ALA A 80 -11.89 14.89 -3.12
N ALA A 81 -12.06 16.22 -3.00
CA ALA A 81 -13.07 16.97 -3.72
C ALA A 81 -12.38 17.66 -4.92
N VAL A 82 -12.96 17.50 -6.11
CA VAL A 82 -12.35 17.93 -7.37
C VAL A 82 -13.29 18.82 -8.15
N GLU A 83 -12.79 19.93 -8.60
CA GLU A 83 -13.46 20.90 -9.47
C GLU A 83 -12.74 20.94 -10.83
N PRO A 84 -13.34 20.42 -11.93
CA PRO A 84 -12.77 20.54 -13.27
C PRO A 84 -12.63 22.02 -13.67
N SER A 85 -11.61 22.34 -14.47
CA SER A 85 -11.38 23.69 -14.97
C SER A 85 -10.99 23.69 -16.45
N ASP A 86 -11.23 24.82 -17.14
CA ASP A 86 -10.96 24.97 -18.57
C ASP A 86 -9.51 25.44 -18.86
N GLY A 87 -8.62 25.38 -17.89
CA GLY A 87 -7.23 25.84 -18.04
C GLY A 87 -6.24 24.76 -18.47
N ASP A 88 -4.96 25.08 -18.30
CA ASP A 88 -3.82 24.17 -18.50
C ASP A 88 -3.06 23.88 -17.19
N VAL A 89 -3.62 24.25 -16.04
CA VAL A 89 -2.98 24.14 -14.71
C VAL A 89 -3.81 23.27 -13.79
N ILE A 90 -3.16 22.31 -13.16
CA ILE A 90 -3.72 21.52 -12.06
C ILE A 90 -3.24 22.15 -10.75
N THR A 91 -4.17 22.37 -9.82
CA THR A 91 -3.86 22.86 -8.47
C THR A 91 -4.27 21.82 -7.42
N ILE A 92 -3.32 21.45 -6.58
CA ILE A 92 -3.52 20.50 -5.47
C ILE A 92 -3.36 21.22 -4.14
N GLU A 93 -4.36 21.06 -3.28
CA GLU A 93 -4.37 21.56 -1.91
C GLU A 93 -4.58 20.35 -0.98
N SER A 94 -3.57 19.96 -0.23
CA SER A 94 -3.67 18.84 0.70
C SER A 94 -3.69 19.36 2.13
N VAL A 95 -4.61 18.86 2.95
CA VAL A 95 -4.72 19.23 4.37
C VAL A 95 -3.40 18.93 5.09
N GLY A 96 -2.83 19.94 5.75
CA GLY A 96 -1.56 19.83 6.47
C GLY A 96 -0.30 19.99 5.62
N TYR A 97 -0.43 20.27 4.30
CA TYR A 97 0.70 20.44 3.39
C TYR A 97 0.57 21.74 2.57
N PRO A 98 1.70 22.32 2.09
CA PRO A 98 1.67 23.44 1.16
C PRO A 98 0.96 23.05 -0.14
N SER A 99 0.14 23.98 -0.65
CA SER A 99 -0.46 23.81 -1.99
C SER A 99 0.60 23.94 -3.09
N PHE A 100 0.36 23.26 -4.21
CA PHE A 100 1.22 23.37 -5.40
C PHE A 100 0.39 23.31 -6.68
N SER A 101 1.01 23.76 -7.78
CA SER A 101 0.39 23.72 -9.11
C SER A 101 1.37 23.19 -10.14
N VAL A 102 0.83 22.50 -11.16
CA VAL A 102 1.57 21.94 -12.29
C VAL A 102 0.85 22.32 -13.58
N LYS A 103 1.60 22.77 -14.60
CA LYS A 103 1.05 22.89 -15.95
C LYS A 103 1.00 21.53 -16.63
N LEU A 104 -0.03 21.31 -17.43
CA LEU A 104 -0.19 20.04 -18.19
C LEU A 104 0.98 19.77 -19.16
N SER A 105 1.66 20.84 -19.59
CA SER A 105 2.86 20.76 -20.46
C SER A 105 4.17 20.53 -19.70
N ASP A 106 4.17 20.53 -18.35
CA ASP A 106 5.36 20.35 -17.52
C ASP A 106 5.52 18.86 -17.18
N ASP A 107 5.95 18.08 -18.16
CA ASP A 107 6.12 16.63 -18.07
C ASP A 107 7.60 16.18 -18.02
N ILE A 108 8.52 17.13 -17.78
CA ILE A 108 9.96 16.86 -17.73
C ILE A 108 10.36 16.36 -16.34
N VAL A 109 11.20 15.33 -16.31
CA VAL A 109 11.84 14.85 -15.07
C VAL A 109 12.84 15.89 -14.57
N ASP A 110 12.70 16.31 -13.33
CA ASP A 110 13.66 17.15 -12.62
C ASP A 110 14.09 16.48 -11.32
N GLU A 111 15.33 16.05 -11.23
CA GLU A 111 15.89 15.39 -10.05
C GLU A 111 15.79 16.25 -8.78
N LYS A 112 15.70 17.59 -8.91
CA LYS A 112 15.49 18.49 -7.77
C LYS A 112 14.10 18.38 -7.16
N GLU A 113 13.14 17.82 -7.90
CA GLU A 113 11.77 17.59 -7.45
C GLU A 113 11.59 16.17 -6.90
N PHE A 114 12.60 15.30 -6.92
CA PHE A 114 12.52 13.96 -6.35
C PHE A 114 12.02 14.00 -4.90
N GLY A 115 11.18 13.04 -4.52
CA GLY A 115 10.55 13.00 -3.21
C GLY A 115 9.36 13.93 -3.01
N THR A 116 8.91 14.66 -4.05
CA THR A 116 7.79 15.62 -3.95
C THR A 116 6.50 15.10 -4.60
N SER A 117 5.35 15.50 -4.06
CA SER A 117 4.04 15.24 -4.66
C SER A 117 3.87 15.88 -6.04
N LYS A 118 4.61 16.98 -6.30
CA LYS A 118 4.64 17.64 -7.62
C LYS A 118 5.25 16.73 -8.67
N ALA A 119 6.35 16.07 -8.36
CA ALA A 119 6.99 15.10 -9.26
C ALA A 119 6.06 13.90 -9.56
N ILE A 120 5.35 13.40 -8.56
CA ILE A 120 4.33 12.34 -8.77
C ILE A 120 3.28 12.79 -9.79
N LEU A 121 2.69 13.99 -9.61
CA LEU A 121 1.67 14.48 -10.54
C LEU A 121 2.21 14.59 -11.97
N LYS A 122 3.43 15.12 -12.17
CA LYS A 122 4.08 15.15 -13.48
C LYS A 122 4.25 13.75 -14.07
N GLY A 123 4.69 12.79 -13.26
CA GLY A 123 4.86 11.40 -13.67
C GLY A 123 3.54 10.74 -14.09
N VAL A 124 2.46 10.98 -13.36
CA VAL A 124 1.12 10.50 -13.72
C VAL A 124 0.66 11.13 -15.05
N ILE A 125 0.80 12.45 -15.24
CA ILE A 125 0.49 13.13 -16.50
C ILE A 125 1.26 12.47 -17.65
N LYS A 126 2.57 12.31 -17.53
CA LYS A 126 3.41 11.70 -18.56
C LYS A 126 3.01 10.25 -18.84
N GLY A 127 2.80 9.45 -17.79
CA GLY A 127 2.38 8.05 -17.93
C GLY A 127 1.04 7.89 -18.66
N LEU A 128 0.11 8.83 -18.46
CA LEU A 128 -1.17 8.90 -19.18
C LEU A 128 -0.97 9.26 -20.65
N LEU A 129 -0.21 10.33 -20.91
CA LEU A 129 0.05 10.81 -22.28
C LEU A 129 0.78 9.74 -23.12
N ASP A 130 1.75 9.03 -22.56
CA ASP A 130 2.49 7.97 -23.26
C ASP A 130 1.60 6.77 -23.65
N ARG A 131 0.43 6.64 -22.99
CA ARG A 131 -0.59 5.64 -23.33
C ARG A 131 -1.74 6.17 -24.18
N GLY A 132 -1.60 7.41 -24.67
CA GLY A 132 -2.64 8.06 -25.48
C GLY A 132 -3.89 8.44 -24.67
N ARG A 133 -3.80 8.51 -23.34
CA ARG A 133 -4.88 8.96 -22.46
C ARG A 133 -4.96 10.48 -22.45
N LYS A 134 -6.18 10.99 -22.25
CA LYS A 134 -6.43 12.44 -22.16
C LYS A 134 -6.09 12.96 -20.77
N VAL A 135 -5.55 14.16 -20.72
CA VAL A 135 -5.32 14.92 -19.49
C VAL A 135 -6.01 16.29 -19.58
N GLY A 136 -6.40 16.85 -18.45
CA GLY A 136 -7.05 18.15 -18.38
C GLY A 136 -6.86 18.81 -17.02
N ALA A 137 -7.20 20.08 -16.92
CA ALA A 137 -6.99 20.87 -15.73
C ALA A 137 -8.11 20.68 -14.69
N PHE A 138 -7.72 20.71 -13.44
CA PHE A 138 -8.65 20.68 -12.29
C PHE A 138 -8.02 21.31 -11.05
N ARG A 139 -8.85 21.64 -10.08
CA ARG A 139 -8.44 21.94 -8.71
C ARG A 139 -8.93 20.80 -7.81
N ALA A 140 -8.04 20.27 -6.98
CA ALA A 140 -8.40 19.24 -6.00
C ALA A 140 -8.01 19.67 -4.60
N ARG A 141 -8.91 19.43 -3.63
CA ARG A 141 -8.59 19.48 -2.21
C ARG A 141 -8.61 18.05 -1.66
N ILE A 142 -7.54 17.69 -0.96
CA ILE A 142 -7.28 16.32 -0.55
C ILE A 142 -7.13 16.27 0.97
N HIS A 143 -7.76 15.26 1.59
CA HIS A 143 -7.52 14.90 2.98
C HIS A 143 -7.19 13.41 3.05
N SER A 144 -5.94 13.09 3.45
CA SER A 144 -5.49 11.71 3.57
C SER A 144 -5.49 11.25 5.03
N THR A 145 -6.03 10.07 5.26
CA THR A 145 -5.87 9.30 6.51
C THR A 145 -4.70 8.31 6.40
N VAL A 146 -4.12 8.15 5.21
CA VAL A 146 -2.90 7.35 4.99
C VAL A 146 -1.71 8.12 5.52
N CYS A 147 -1.34 7.86 6.76
CA CYS A 147 -0.25 8.57 7.44
C CYS A 147 1.09 8.31 6.76
N LYS A 148 1.86 9.38 6.52
CA LYS A 148 3.24 9.26 6.03
C LYS A 148 4.09 8.51 7.08
N GLY A 149 4.81 7.49 6.62
CA GLY A 149 5.63 6.67 7.52
C GLY A 149 4.88 5.53 8.23
N ALA A 150 3.55 5.43 8.09
CA ALA A 150 2.78 4.31 8.64
C ALA A 150 2.89 3.00 7.82
N GLY A 151 3.75 2.95 6.82
CA GLY A 151 3.99 1.75 6.01
C GLY A 151 2.81 1.28 5.15
N VAL A 152 1.75 2.08 5.03
CA VAL A 152 0.50 1.75 4.31
C VAL A 152 0.38 2.38 2.92
N SER A 153 1.51 2.78 2.34
CA SER A 153 1.67 3.29 0.95
C SER A 153 0.92 4.58 0.64
N SER A 154 1.29 5.65 1.35
CA SER A 154 0.73 6.98 1.06
C SER A 154 1.05 7.49 -0.35
N SER A 155 2.20 7.14 -0.93
CA SER A 155 2.54 7.49 -2.33
C SER A 155 1.60 6.81 -3.30
N ALA A 156 1.42 5.48 -3.22
CA ALA A 156 0.55 4.72 -4.11
C ALA A 156 -0.91 5.21 -4.03
N SER A 157 -1.41 5.48 -2.80
CA SER A 157 -2.75 6.05 -2.61
C SER A 157 -2.91 7.40 -3.33
N PHE A 158 -1.92 8.30 -3.23
CA PHE A 158 -1.96 9.60 -3.90
C PHE A 158 -1.84 9.48 -5.43
N GLU A 159 -0.95 8.62 -5.92
CA GLU A 159 -0.76 8.33 -7.34
C GLU A 159 -2.05 7.81 -7.98
N LEU A 160 -2.67 6.83 -7.34
CA LEU A 160 -3.92 6.22 -7.79
C LEU A 160 -5.11 7.18 -7.71
N LEU A 161 -5.15 8.05 -6.68
CA LEU A 161 -6.14 9.10 -6.59
C LEU A 161 -6.09 10.01 -7.83
N LEU A 162 -4.87 10.42 -8.24
CA LEU A 162 -4.67 11.23 -9.44
C LEU A 162 -5.07 10.46 -10.71
N CYS A 163 -4.67 9.19 -10.85
CA CYS A 163 -5.05 8.34 -11.98
C CYS A 163 -6.57 8.23 -12.09
N GLU A 164 -7.28 8.00 -10.98
CA GLU A 164 -8.75 7.87 -10.96
C GLU A 164 -9.43 9.20 -11.31
N ILE A 165 -8.93 10.33 -10.83
CA ILE A 165 -9.44 11.66 -11.22
C ILE A 165 -9.34 11.85 -12.75
N PHE A 166 -8.19 11.56 -13.36
CA PHE A 166 -8.03 11.66 -14.81
C PHE A 166 -8.90 10.65 -15.56
N ASN A 167 -9.04 9.44 -15.03
CA ASN A 167 -9.87 8.38 -15.60
C ASN A 167 -11.32 8.83 -15.71
N ALA A 168 -11.87 9.31 -14.61
CA ALA A 168 -13.26 9.70 -14.52
C ALA A 168 -13.57 11.03 -15.24
N LEU A 169 -12.65 12.04 -15.17
CA LEU A 169 -12.90 13.35 -15.75
C LEU A 169 -12.69 13.39 -17.26
N TYR A 170 -11.69 12.66 -17.78
CA TYR A 170 -11.21 12.85 -19.15
C TYR A 170 -11.13 11.59 -19.99
N ASN A 171 -11.33 10.40 -19.40
CA ASN A 171 -11.14 9.12 -20.08
C ASN A 171 -12.34 8.17 -19.96
N ASP A 172 -13.52 8.67 -19.60
CA ASP A 172 -14.78 7.90 -19.55
C ASP A 172 -14.66 6.58 -18.77
N ASN A 173 -13.83 6.54 -17.72
CA ASN A 173 -13.51 5.35 -16.92
C ASN A 173 -12.95 4.17 -17.75
N ALA A 174 -12.21 4.46 -18.81
CA ALA A 174 -11.68 3.45 -19.74
C ALA A 174 -10.38 2.78 -19.26
N MET A 175 -9.73 3.28 -18.21
CA MET A 175 -8.56 2.64 -17.61
C MET A 175 -8.98 1.59 -16.59
N ASP A 176 -8.42 0.41 -16.68
CA ASP A 176 -8.57 -0.60 -15.64
C ASP A 176 -7.58 -0.40 -14.49
N PHE A 177 -7.78 -1.14 -13.40
CA PHE A 177 -6.94 -1.05 -12.20
C PHE A 177 -5.45 -1.36 -12.47
N LYS A 178 -5.14 -2.23 -13.44
CA LYS A 178 -3.76 -2.58 -13.80
C LYS A 178 -3.06 -1.45 -14.53
N GLU A 179 -3.74 -0.83 -15.48
CA GLU A 179 -3.21 0.32 -16.20
C GLU A 179 -2.91 1.47 -15.22
N MET A 180 -3.83 1.77 -14.31
CA MET A 180 -3.63 2.77 -13.27
C MET A 180 -2.44 2.44 -12.36
N ALA A 181 -2.31 1.18 -11.93
CA ALA A 181 -1.18 0.74 -11.10
C ALA A 181 0.17 0.89 -11.81
N ILE A 182 0.25 0.54 -13.11
CA ILE A 182 1.49 0.67 -13.90
C ILE A 182 1.86 2.15 -14.12
N ILE A 183 0.88 3.03 -14.37
CA ILE A 183 1.11 4.48 -14.48
C ILE A 183 1.63 5.04 -13.15
N SER A 184 1.02 4.64 -12.04
CA SER A 184 1.41 5.05 -10.70
C SER A 184 2.84 4.61 -10.36
N GLN A 185 3.19 3.36 -10.60
CA GLN A 185 4.55 2.86 -10.39
C GLN A 185 5.57 3.60 -11.28
N PHE A 186 5.23 3.89 -12.52
CA PHE A 186 6.09 4.68 -13.40
C PHE A 186 6.35 6.07 -12.80
N ALA A 187 5.32 6.73 -12.28
CA ALA A 187 5.47 8.04 -11.63
C ALA A 187 6.38 7.96 -10.39
N GLU A 188 6.23 6.92 -9.56
CA GLU A 188 7.06 6.71 -8.37
C GLU A 188 8.52 6.42 -8.75
N ASN A 189 8.76 5.53 -9.71
CA ASN A 189 10.11 5.10 -10.06
C ASN A 189 10.90 6.15 -10.84
N VAL A 190 10.25 6.87 -11.78
CA VAL A 190 10.94 7.75 -12.72
C VAL A 190 10.94 9.21 -12.26
N TYR A 191 9.82 9.69 -11.72
CA TYR A 191 9.65 11.10 -11.35
C TYR A 191 9.86 11.36 -9.86
N PHE A 192 9.38 10.47 -9.00
CA PHE A 192 9.61 10.60 -7.57
C PHE A 192 11.00 10.11 -7.15
N GLY A 193 11.66 9.27 -7.97
CA GLY A 193 13.02 8.79 -7.75
C GLY A 193 13.12 7.65 -6.73
N LYS A 194 12.02 6.94 -6.44
CA LYS A 194 12.01 5.81 -5.51
C LYS A 194 11.73 4.51 -6.27
N PRO A 195 12.73 3.62 -6.45
CA PRO A 195 12.52 2.33 -7.09
C PRO A 195 11.66 1.42 -6.21
N SER A 196 10.40 1.22 -6.63
CA SER A 196 9.43 0.37 -5.94
C SER A 196 8.98 -0.80 -6.82
N GLY A 197 8.52 -1.89 -6.17
CA GLY A 197 7.71 -2.94 -6.81
C GLY A 197 6.33 -2.43 -7.19
N LEU A 198 5.50 -3.29 -7.77
CA LEU A 198 4.15 -2.93 -8.22
C LEU A 198 3.06 -3.33 -7.21
N MET A 199 3.41 -4.05 -6.15
CA MET A 199 2.48 -4.60 -5.17
C MET A 199 1.56 -3.53 -4.55
N ASP A 200 2.13 -2.40 -4.16
CA ASP A 200 1.43 -1.32 -3.48
C ASP A 200 0.34 -0.72 -4.36
N GLN A 201 0.71 -0.32 -5.57
CA GLN A 201 -0.20 0.28 -6.53
C GLN A 201 -1.26 -0.72 -7.00
N LEU A 202 -0.86 -1.97 -7.24
CA LEU A 202 -1.79 -3.00 -7.71
C LEU A 202 -2.84 -3.34 -6.65
N THR A 203 -2.43 -3.44 -5.37
CA THR A 203 -3.36 -3.69 -4.26
C THR A 203 -4.33 -2.54 -4.05
N ALA A 204 -3.82 -1.31 -3.97
CA ALA A 204 -4.63 -0.13 -3.71
C ALA A 204 -5.56 0.23 -4.88
N SER A 205 -5.22 -0.12 -6.12
CA SER A 205 -6.09 0.07 -7.29
C SER A 205 -7.16 -1.00 -7.43
N HIS A 206 -6.84 -2.26 -7.07
CA HIS A 206 -7.75 -3.40 -7.24
C HIS A 206 -8.88 -3.39 -6.19
N GLY A 207 -8.56 -3.11 -4.93
CA GLY A 207 -9.50 -3.25 -3.81
C GLY A 207 -9.64 -4.68 -3.29
N GLY A 208 -10.22 -4.82 -2.11
CA GLY A 208 -10.39 -6.11 -1.43
C GLY A 208 -9.08 -6.81 -1.09
N VAL A 209 -9.15 -8.11 -0.83
CA VAL A 209 -7.98 -8.97 -0.69
C VAL A 209 -7.61 -9.52 -2.05
N SER A 210 -6.32 -9.45 -2.40
CA SER A 210 -5.81 -9.89 -3.69
C SER A 210 -4.63 -10.85 -3.53
N PHE A 211 -4.69 -11.97 -4.24
CA PHE A 211 -3.52 -12.80 -4.54
C PHE A 211 -2.87 -12.27 -5.82
N MET A 212 -1.60 -11.98 -5.77
CA MET A 212 -0.83 -11.44 -6.89
C MET A 212 0.32 -12.37 -7.27
N ASP A 213 0.47 -12.61 -8.58
CA ASP A 213 1.58 -13.35 -9.18
C ASP A 213 2.37 -12.38 -10.06
N PHE A 214 3.62 -12.13 -9.67
CA PHE A 214 4.55 -11.23 -10.35
C PHE A 214 5.49 -11.96 -11.33
N PHE A 215 5.13 -13.15 -11.80
CA PHE A 215 5.93 -13.89 -12.77
C PHE A 215 6.30 -13.04 -13.99
N ASP A 216 5.35 -12.27 -14.50
CA ASP A 216 5.58 -11.22 -15.48
C ASP A 216 5.23 -9.85 -14.88
N PRO A 217 6.23 -9.05 -14.44
CA PRO A 217 5.97 -7.74 -13.85
C PRO A 217 5.34 -6.74 -14.82
N SER A 218 5.46 -6.94 -16.13
CA SER A 218 4.82 -6.08 -17.14
C SER A 218 3.32 -6.38 -17.30
N ALA A 219 2.89 -7.58 -16.89
CA ALA A 219 1.52 -8.05 -16.94
C ALA A 219 1.15 -8.89 -15.70
N PRO A 220 1.21 -8.32 -14.48
CA PRO A 220 0.99 -9.06 -13.25
C PRO A 220 -0.43 -9.62 -13.21
N LYS A 221 -0.56 -10.80 -12.62
CA LYS A 221 -1.87 -11.42 -12.41
C LYS A 221 -2.34 -11.10 -11.00
N ALA A 222 -3.49 -10.44 -10.90
CA ALA A 222 -4.19 -10.23 -9.64
C ALA A 222 -5.51 -10.98 -9.65
N LYS A 223 -5.78 -11.70 -8.56
CA LYS A 223 -7.00 -12.47 -8.37
C LYS A 223 -7.66 -12.05 -7.05
N SER A 224 -8.90 -11.62 -7.12
CA SER A 224 -9.68 -11.28 -5.94
C SER A 224 -9.89 -12.50 -5.04
N LEU A 225 -9.75 -12.29 -3.76
CA LEU A 225 -10.09 -13.24 -2.70
C LEU A 225 -11.18 -12.64 -1.82
N GLU A 226 -12.17 -13.45 -1.47
CA GLU A 226 -13.19 -13.02 -0.53
C GLU A 226 -12.62 -13.08 0.90
N TRP A 227 -12.72 -11.97 1.62
CA TRP A 227 -12.40 -11.93 3.05
C TRP A 227 -13.61 -12.39 3.85
N LYS A 228 -13.56 -13.59 4.38
CA LYS A 228 -14.68 -14.20 5.14
C LYS A 228 -14.47 -14.17 6.65
N PHE A 229 -13.31 -13.73 7.12
CA PHE A 229 -13.00 -13.72 8.55
C PHE A 229 -13.56 -12.43 9.20
N ASP A 230 -14.88 -12.31 9.23
CA ASP A 230 -15.59 -11.13 9.76
C ASP A 230 -15.33 -10.86 11.24
N ASP A 231 -14.86 -11.86 11.98
CA ASP A 231 -14.49 -11.79 13.39
C ASP A 231 -13.02 -11.39 13.61
N VAL A 232 -12.24 -11.21 12.54
CA VAL A 232 -10.84 -10.79 12.61
C VAL A 232 -10.71 -9.32 12.23
N GLY A 233 -10.07 -8.55 13.09
CA GLY A 233 -9.68 -7.16 12.87
C GLY A 233 -8.20 -7.03 12.58
N LEU A 234 -7.84 -5.93 11.95
CA LEU A 234 -6.46 -5.57 11.59
C LEU A 234 -6.03 -4.35 12.40
N VAL A 235 -4.83 -4.38 12.96
CA VAL A 235 -4.23 -3.23 13.63
C VAL A 235 -2.84 -3.00 13.07
N ILE A 236 -2.58 -1.79 12.56
CA ILE A 236 -1.29 -1.36 12.06
C ILE A 236 -0.64 -0.48 13.12
N ILE A 237 0.59 -0.79 13.48
CA ILE A 237 1.36 -0.09 14.50
C ILE A 237 2.60 0.52 13.85
N ASN A 238 2.69 1.85 13.84
CA ASN A 238 3.91 2.57 13.51
C ASN A 238 4.86 2.50 14.71
N CYS A 239 5.97 1.82 14.53
CA CYS A 239 6.94 1.57 15.61
C CYS A 239 7.90 2.75 15.87
N GLY A 240 7.83 3.83 15.06
CA GLY A 240 8.60 5.06 15.29
C GLY A 240 10.06 4.99 14.82
N GLY A 241 10.39 4.15 13.87
CA GLY A 241 11.73 4.14 13.24
C GLY A 241 11.90 5.29 12.24
N ASP A 242 13.14 5.76 12.07
CA ASP A 242 13.49 6.72 11.02
C ASP A 242 13.78 5.98 9.71
N HIS A 243 13.13 6.41 8.63
CA HIS A 243 13.35 5.87 7.27
C HIS A 243 14.50 6.59 6.53
N CYS A 244 15.08 7.65 7.12
CA CYS A 244 16.22 8.33 6.54
C CYS A 244 17.41 7.34 6.47
N ASP A 245 18.06 7.25 5.32
CA ASP A 245 19.26 6.42 5.07
C ASP A 245 19.06 4.89 5.03
N LEU A 246 17.84 4.37 4.89
CA LEU A 246 17.60 2.92 4.77
C LEU A 246 17.57 2.40 3.32
N THR A 247 17.79 3.26 2.33
CA THR A 247 17.76 2.89 0.90
C THR A 247 18.72 1.74 0.58
N ASP A 248 19.92 1.75 1.18
CA ASP A 248 20.90 0.70 0.98
C ASP A 248 20.46 -0.65 1.54
N GLU A 249 19.78 -0.68 2.68
CA GLU A 249 19.27 -1.93 3.27
C GLU A 249 18.14 -2.54 2.42
N TYR A 250 17.24 -1.71 1.88
CA TYR A 250 16.22 -2.16 0.93
C TYR A 250 16.84 -2.67 -0.37
N ALA A 251 17.79 -1.93 -0.92
CA ALA A 251 18.52 -2.34 -2.13
C ALA A 251 19.30 -3.63 -1.93
N ALA A 252 19.87 -3.84 -0.72
CA ALA A 252 20.61 -5.05 -0.37
C ALA A 252 19.73 -6.31 -0.39
N ILE A 253 18.45 -6.26 -0.01
CA ILE A 253 17.58 -7.43 -0.11
C ILE A 253 17.49 -7.90 -1.56
N ARG A 254 17.17 -6.97 -2.46
CA ARG A 254 17.05 -7.27 -3.89
C ARG A 254 18.37 -7.76 -4.48
N SER A 255 19.49 -7.08 -4.21
CA SER A 255 20.80 -7.44 -4.75
C SER A 255 21.30 -8.79 -4.26
N ASP A 256 21.10 -9.14 -2.98
CA ASP A 256 21.45 -10.43 -2.42
C ASP A 256 20.70 -11.58 -3.12
N MET A 257 19.38 -11.43 -3.29
CA MET A 257 18.54 -12.42 -3.95
C MET A 257 18.90 -12.58 -5.45
N HIS A 258 19.13 -11.46 -6.15
CA HIS A 258 19.57 -11.50 -7.56
C HIS A 258 20.96 -12.11 -7.72
N ALA A 259 21.89 -11.85 -6.80
CA ALA A 259 23.22 -12.47 -6.84
C ALA A 259 23.12 -14.00 -6.73
N VAL A 260 22.26 -14.51 -5.85
CA VAL A 260 21.99 -15.95 -5.74
C VAL A 260 21.34 -16.49 -7.01
N ALA A 261 20.35 -15.81 -7.58
CA ALA A 261 19.71 -16.22 -8.84
C ALA A 261 20.72 -16.30 -10.00
N ASN A 262 21.61 -15.30 -10.10
CA ASN A 262 22.67 -15.26 -11.11
C ASN A 262 23.66 -16.43 -11.01
N PHE A 263 23.91 -16.98 -9.82
CA PHE A 263 24.72 -18.20 -9.65
C PHE A 263 24.12 -19.41 -10.40
N PHE A 264 22.79 -19.45 -10.54
CA PHE A 264 22.08 -20.46 -11.33
C PHE A 264 21.86 -20.05 -12.80
N GLY A 265 22.48 -18.95 -13.26
CA GLY A 265 22.29 -18.42 -14.61
C GLY A 265 20.90 -17.82 -14.85
N LYS A 266 20.20 -17.40 -13.78
CA LYS A 266 18.86 -16.83 -13.80
C LYS A 266 18.88 -15.36 -13.37
N LYS A 267 17.85 -14.59 -13.78
CA LYS A 267 17.74 -13.18 -13.42
C LYS A 267 17.13 -12.98 -12.04
N VAL A 268 16.15 -13.82 -11.68
CA VAL A 268 15.39 -13.76 -10.44
C VAL A 268 15.20 -15.15 -9.84
N LEU A 269 14.94 -15.25 -8.55
CA LEU A 269 14.80 -16.53 -7.85
C LEU A 269 13.61 -17.36 -8.34
N ARG A 270 12.54 -16.73 -8.85
CA ARG A 270 11.39 -17.44 -9.43
C ARG A 270 11.74 -18.35 -10.61
N GLU A 271 12.84 -18.06 -11.33
CA GLU A 271 13.30 -18.85 -12.46
C GLU A 271 14.21 -20.02 -12.04
N VAL A 272 14.64 -20.06 -10.79
CA VAL A 272 15.51 -21.10 -10.23
C VAL A 272 14.66 -22.27 -9.74
N ASP A 273 15.03 -23.51 -10.10
CA ASP A 273 14.39 -24.69 -9.54
C ASP A 273 14.68 -24.80 -8.04
N LYS A 274 13.62 -24.90 -7.24
CA LYS A 274 13.72 -24.93 -5.78
C LYS A 274 14.55 -26.12 -5.28
N ASN A 275 14.38 -27.32 -5.89
CA ASN A 275 15.11 -28.52 -5.43
C ASN A 275 16.59 -28.38 -5.81
N GLU A 276 16.92 -27.82 -6.98
CA GLU A 276 18.28 -27.51 -7.37
C GLU A 276 18.91 -26.52 -6.39
N PHE A 277 18.21 -25.44 -6.03
CA PHE A 277 18.70 -24.48 -5.04
C PHE A 277 19.09 -25.15 -3.71
N PHE A 278 18.16 -25.92 -3.10
CA PHE A 278 18.40 -26.57 -1.82
C PHE A 278 19.49 -27.65 -1.88
N SER A 279 19.61 -28.36 -3.02
CA SER A 279 20.66 -29.37 -3.20
C SER A 279 22.08 -28.77 -3.27
N ARG A 280 22.18 -27.51 -3.73
CA ARG A 280 23.45 -26.79 -3.92
C ARG A 280 23.79 -25.81 -2.77
N LEU A 281 23.08 -25.88 -1.63
CA LEU A 281 23.43 -25.07 -0.45
C LEU A 281 24.90 -25.14 -0.02
N PRO A 282 25.59 -26.35 -0.05
CA PRO A 282 27.02 -26.41 0.26
C PRO A 282 27.90 -25.57 -0.68
N GLU A 283 27.54 -25.48 -1.98
CA GLU A 283 28.25 -24.65 -2.95
C GLU A 283 27.99 -23.17 -2.71
N LEU A 284 26.72 -22.81 -2.46
CA LEU A 284 26.31 -21.43 -2.16
C LEU A 284 27.04 -20.90 -0.93
N LYS A 285 27.19 -21.70 0.12
CA LYS A 285 27.94 -21.32 1.33
C LYS A 285 29.39 -20.94 1.05
N ASN A 286 30.00 -21.50 0.02
CA ASN A 286 31.38 -21.19 -0.37
C ASN A 286 31.51 -19.93 -1.25
N ASN A 287 30.38 -19.45 -1.81
CA ASN A 287 30.37 -18.36 -2.80
C ASN A 287 29.66 -17.08 -2.27
N PHE A 288 28.84 -17.18 -1.23
CA PHE A 288 28.01 -16.08 -0.74
C PHE A 288 28.07 -15.96 0.77
N ASP A 289 27.82 -14.75 1.26
CA ASP A 289 27.53 -14.50 2.67
C ASP A 289 26.24 -15.21 3.10
N GLY A 290 26.21 -15.65 4.36
CA GLY A 290 25.03 -16.34 4.92
C GLY A 290 23.73 -15.55 4.75
N ARG A 291 23.79 -14.22 4.83
CA ARG A 291 22.61 -13.35 4.66
C ARG A 291 21.97 -13.49 3.28
N ALA A 292 22.75 -13.49 2.21
CA ALA A 292 22.23 -13.65 0.84
C ALA A 292 21.54 -15.02 0.66
N ILE A 293 22.15 -16.08 1.23
CA ILE A 293 21.55 -17.43 1.19
C ILE A 293 20.25 -17.48 2.00
N LEU A 294 20.22 -16.91 3.21
CA LEU A 294 19.04 -16.88 4.06
C LEU A 294 17.88 -16.13 3.39
N ARG A 295 18.16 -15.02 2.72
CA ARG A 295 17.18 -14.26 1.92
C ARG A 295 16.61 -15.08 0.77
N ALA A 296 17.45 -15.87 0.10
CA ALA A 296 16.98 -16.78 -0.95
C ALA A 296 16.14 -17.95 -0.38
N VAL A 297 16.53 -18.52 0.78
CA VAL A 297 15.71 -19.52 1.50
C VAL A 297 14.34 -18.92 1.85
N HIS A 298 14.33 -17.70 2.42
CA HIS A 298 13.08 -16.98 2.71
C HIS A 298 12.18 -16.92 1.47
N PHE A 299 12.72 -16.51 0.31
CA PHE A 299 11.95 -16.40 -0.94
C PHE A 299 11.21 -17.69 -1.29
N PHE A 300 11.93 -18.82 -1.34
CA PHE A 300 11.33 -20.11 -1.73
C PHE A 300 10.30 -20.62 -0.72
N GLU A 301 10.56 -20.41 0.56
CA GLU A 301 9.61 -20.82 1.60
C GLU A 301 8.42 -19.88 1.70
N GLU A 302 8.63 -18.58 1.44
CA GLU A 302 7.57 -17.58 1.47
C GLU A 302 6.60 -17.76 0.29
N ASP A 303 7.09 -18.09 -0.90
CA ASP A 303 6.25 -18.42 -2.05
C ASP A 303 5.34 -19.64 -1.76
N ASP A 304 5.85 -20.66 -1.09
CA ASP A 304 5.01 -21.80 -0.65
C ASP A 304 3.98 -21.39 0.40
N ARG A 305 4.38 -20.53 1.37
CA ARG A 305 3.46 -20.01 2.40
C ARG A 305 2.34 -19.18 1.79
N VAL A 306 2.65 -18.33 0.81
CA VAL A 306 1.65 -17.52 0.10
C VAL A 306 0.64 -18.41 -0.61
N ASN A 307 1.09 -19.45 -1.32
CA ASN A 307 0.18 -20.41 -1.97
C ASN A 307 -0.68 -21.17 -0.94
N SER A 308 -0.10 -21.57 0.18
CA SER A 308 -0.85 -22.22 1.26
C SER A 308 -1.86 -21.28 1.91
N ALA A 309 -1.52 -19.99 2.07
CA ALA A 309 -2.42 -18.97 2.59
C ALA A 309 -3.57 -18.67 1.61
N TYR A 310 -3.29 -18.67 0.30
CA TYR A 310 -4.33 -18.60 -0.73
C TYR A 310 -5.34 -19.75 -0.59
N ASP A 311 -4.85 -20.98 -0.42
CA ASP A 311 -5.70 -22.16 -0.24
C ASP A 311 -6.51 -22.09 1.05
N ALA A 312 -5.92 -21.60 2.15
CA ALA A 312 -6.60 -21.42 3.43
C ALA A 312 -7.74 -20.39 3.31
N LEU A 313 -7.50 -19.25 2.67
CA LEU A 313 -8.54 -18.25 2.39
C LEU A 313 -9.66 -18.82 1.52
N ALA A 314 -9.32 -19.56 0.47
CA ALA A 314 -10.31 -20.16 -0.42
C ALA A 314 -11.18 -21.21 0.29
N LYS A 315 -10.66 -21.87 1.32
CA LYS A 315 -11.35 -22.91 2.12
C LYS A 315 -11.98 -22.38 3.40
N ASP A 316 -11.88 -21.08 3.66
CA ASP A 316 -12.34 -20.44 4.91
C ASP A 316 -11.64 -21.00 6.18
N ASP A 317 -10.37 -21.41 6.03
CA ASP A 317 -9.54 -21.96 7.10
C ASP A 317 -8.75 -20.84 7.79
N LYS A 318 -9.41 -20.16 8.72
CA LYS A 318 -8.87 -19.04 9.48
C LYS A 318 -7.64 -19.42 10.29
N ASP A 319 -7.67 -20.54 10.97
CA ASP A 319 -6.59 -20.95 11.88
C ASP A 319 -5.29 -21.23 11.10
N THR A 320 -5.39 -21.92 9.96
CA THR A 320 -4.26 -22.13 9.07
C THR A 320 -3.75 -20.81 8.50
N PHE A 321 -4.64 -19.90 8.06
CA PHE A 321 -4.23 -18.59 7.57
C PHE A 321 -3.44 -17.79 8.61
N LEU A 322 -3.96 -17.63 9.82
CA LEU A 322 -3.30 -16.89 10.91
C LEU A 322 -1.97 -17.51 11.34
N ARG A 323 -1.87 -18.84 11.33
CA ARG A 323 -0.61 -19.55 11.57
C ARG A 323 0.43 -19.21 10.48
N LEU A 324 0.03 -19.22 9.20
CA LEU A 324 0.92 -18.88 8.08
C LEU A 324 1.39 -17.42 8.14
N ILE A 325 0.53 -16.47 8.56
CA ILE A 325 0.93 -15.08 8.82
C ILE A 325 2.04 -15.03 9.88
N THR A 326 1.89 -15.78 10.97
CA THR A 326 2.90 -15.83 12.03
C THR A 326 4.21 -16.45 11.55
N GLU A 327 4.15 -17.53 10.78
CA GLU A 327 5.32 -18.18 10.17
C GLU A 327 6.04 -17.27 9.19
N SER A 328 5.30 -16.51 8.36
CA SER A 328 5.85 -15.47 7.48
C SER A 328 6.59 -14.39 8.26
N GLY A 329 5.99 -13.92 9.36
CA GLY A 329 6.64 -12.97 10.26
C GLY A 329 7.94 -13.49 10.87
N ASN A 330 7.96 -14.76 11.28
CA ASN A 330 9.17 -15.40 11.80
C ASN A 330 10.24 -15.54 10.69
N SER A 331 9.86 -15.97 9.49
CA SER A 331 10.74 -16.04 8.33
C SER A 331 11.31 -14.66 7.92
N SER A 332 10.48 -13.60 8.00
CA SER A 332 10.97 -12.23 7.79
C SER A 332 12.00 -11.82 8.85
N TYR A 333 11.83 -12.22 10.09
CA TYR A 333 12.75 -11.93 11.19
C TYR A 333 14.06 -12.73 11.07
N ASP A 334 13.95 -14.06 10.89
CA ASP A 334 15.08 -14.99 10.98
C ASP A 334 15.89 -15.08 9.68
N LEU A 335 15.21 -15.08 8.52
CA LEU A 335 15.81 -15.36 7.22
C LEU A 335 15.96 -14.12 6.34
N LEU A 336 14.88 -13.36 6.13
CA LEU A 336 14.92 -12.12 5.34
C LEU A 336 15.72 -11.03 6.04
N GLN A 337 15.62 -10.97 7.37
CA GLN A 337 16.31 -10.03 8.25
C GLN A 337 16.02 -8.57 7.91
N ASN A 338 14.74 -8.25 7.73
CA ASN A 338 14.27 -6.90 7.46
C ASN A 338 13.56 -6.24 8.64
N CYS A 339 13.69 -6.78 9.86
CA CYS A 339 13.07 -6.19 11.05
C CYS A 339 13.91 -5.10 11.71
N TYR A 340 15.21 -5.00 11.39
CA TYR A 340 16.12 -3.98 11.88
C TYR A 340 17.33 -3.83 10.96
N PRO A 341 17.84 -2.61 10.75
CA PRO A 341 19.07 -2.39 9.97
C PRO A 341 20.29 -2.86 10.74
N LYS A 342 21.37 -3.12 10.01
CA LYS A 342 22.64 -3.57 10.60
C LYS A 342 23.18 -2.55 11.59
N GLY A 343 23.44 -3.01 12.82
CA GLY A 343 24.00 -2.18 13.89
C GLY A 343 22.99 -1.30 14.63
N ASP A 344 21.70 -1.35 14.29
CA ASP A 344 20.67 -0.64 15.03
C ASP A 344 20.42 -1.29 16.40
N THR A 345 20.54 -0.49 17.46
CA THR A 345 20.29 -0.90 18.84
C THR A 345 18.91 -0.43 19.35
N VAL A 346 18.23 0.45 18.63
CA VAL A 346 16.88 0.94 18.97
C VAL A 346 15.84 -0.13 18.72
N GLN A 347 15.95 -0.85 17.61
CA GLN A 347 15.16 -2.02 17.23
C GLN A 347 13.64 -1.85 17.43
N PRO A 348 13.01 -0.83 16.84
CA PRO A 348 11.61 -0.52 17.12
C PRO A 348 10.65 -1.63 16.69
N ILE A 349 10.88 -2.25 15.54
CA ILE A 349 10.07 -3.39 15.03
C ILE A 349 10.22 -4.64 15.91
N PRO A 350 11.43 -5.11 16.26
CA PRO A 350 11.61 -6.22 17.20
C PRO A 350 10.90 -6.02 18.53
N LEU A 351 11.01 -4.80 19.09
CA LEU A 351 10.32 -4.45 20.35
C LEU A 351 8.80 -4.51 20.19
N ALA A 352 8.27 -3.94 19.13
CA ALA A 352 6.83 -3.95 18.83
C ALA A 352 6.30 -5.37 18.66
N LEU A 353 6.99 -6.22 17.91
CA LEU A 353 6.66 -7.63 17.73
C LEU A 353 6.68 -8.40 19.07
N ALA A 354 7.67 -8.13 19.93
CA ALA A 354 7.78 -8.76 21.24
C ALA A 354 6.64 -8.36 22.18
N ILE A 355 6.21 -7.08 22.15
CA ILE A 355 5.06 -6.58 22.92
C ILE A 355 3.75 -7.17 22.35
N ALA A 356 3.56 -7.13 21.03
CA ALA A 356 2.38 -7.68 20.39
C ALA A 356 2.19 -9.18 20.68
N LYS A 357 3.24 -9.99 20.51
CA LYS A 357 3.22 -11.45 20.79
C LYS A 357 2.89 -11.81 22.23
N ARG A 358 3.10 -10.90 23.20
CA ARG A 358 2.76 -11.11 24.62
C ARG A 358 1.32 -10.74 24.96
N ASN A 359 0.63 -10.03 24.10
CA ASN A 359 -0.78 -9.70 24.31
C ASN A 359 -1.65 -10.89 23.90
N GLU A 360 -2.46 -11.40 24.84
CA GLU A 360 -3.34 -12.57 24.61
C GLU A 360 -4.39 -12.37 23.51
N LYS A 361 -4.64 -11.11 23.12
CA LYS A 361 -5.58 -10.76 22.05
C LYS A 361 -4.97 -10.89 20.65
N THR A 362 -3.65 -11.04 20.56
CA THR A 362 -2.96 -11.18 19.28
C THR A 362 -3.17 -12.58 18.71
N LEU A 363 -3.87 -12.68 17.60
CA LEU A 363 -4.05 -13.93 16.84
C LEU A 363 -2.84 -14.21 15.95
N ALA A 364 -2.32 -13.18 15.29
CA ALA A 364 -1.08 -13.23 14.50
C ALA A 364 -0.47 -11.84 14.42
N THR A 365 0.86 -11.75 14.28
CA THR A 365 1.56 -10.47 14.06
C THR A 365 2.84 -10.68 13.29
N ARG A 366 3.19 -9.68 12.46
CA ARG A 366 4.42 -9.68 11.67
C ARG A 366 4.89 -8.26 11.33
N VAL A 367 6.14 -8.15 10.85
CA VAL A 367 6.59 -6.94 10.18
C VAL A 367 5.70 -6.65 8.97
N HIS A 368 5.44 -5.39 8.69
CA HIS A 368 4.56 -4.95 7.62
C HIS A 368 5.31 -4.09 6.59
N GLY A 369 5.10 -4.37 5.30
CA GLY A 369 5.77 -3.68 4.20
C GLY A 369 7.27 -3.95 4.15
N GLY A 370 8.07 -2.95 3.77
CA GLY A 370 9.51 -3.10 3.56
C GLY A 370 10.34 -3.46 4.81
N GLY A 371 9.84 -3.19 6.01
CA GLY A 371 10.58 -3.45 7.25
C GLY A 371 11.64 -2.39 7.58
N PHE A 372 12.70 -2.77 8.30
CA PHE A 372 13.84 -2.01 8.83
C PHE A 372 13.48 -0.90 9.83
N ALA A 373 12.67 0.04 9.43
CA ALA A 373 12.00 1.02 10.25
C ALA A 373 10.55 1.08 9.79
N GLY A 374 9.61 1.37 10.67
CA GLY A 374 8.22 1.54 10.25
C GLY A 374 7.24 0.69 11.04
N THR A 375 6.60 -0.28 10.41
CA THR A 375 5.34 -0.81 10.94
C THR A 375 5.35 -2.32 11.13
N ILE A 376 4.48 -2.75 12.09
CA ILE A 376 3.99 -4.11 12.18
C ILE A 376 2.49 -4.14 11.91
N ILE A 377 1.99 -5.29 11.47
CA ILE A 377 0.56 -5.58 11.41
C ILE A 377 0.21 -6.68 12.42
N SER A 378 -0.89 -6.49 13.14
CA SER A 378 -1.45 -7.49 14.04
C SER A 378 -2.87 -7.83 13.62
N PHE A 379 -3.18 -9.12 13.64
CA PHE A 379 -4.52 -9.68 13.48
C PHE A 379 -5.05 -9.96 14.89
N VAL A 380 -6.21 -9.42 15.20
CA VAL A 380 -6.84 -9.54 16.53
C VAL A 380 -8.31 -9.89 16.38
N ALA A 381 -8.95 -10.41 17.42
CA ALA A 381 -10.39 -10.57 17.35
C ALA A 381 -11.08 -9.20 17.21
N LYS A 382 -12.03 -9.06 16.29
CA LYS A 382 -12.68 -7.76 15.97
C LYS A 382 -13.23 -7.06 17.20
N LYS A 383 -13.81 -7.80 18.13
CA LYS A 383 -14.31 -7.31 19.43
C LYS A 383 -13.25 -6.72 20.34
N ASP A 384 -12.01 -7.05 20.11
CA ASP A 384 -10.86 -6.66 20.96
C ASP A 384 -10.02 -5.51 20.35
N ILE A 385 -10.36 -5.03 19.12
CA ILE A 385 -9.59 -3.99 18.41
C ILE A 385 -9.35 -2.77 19.31
N ASP A 386 -10.41 -2.16 19.84
CA ASP A 386 -10.28 -0.91 20.62
C ASP A 386 -9.37 -1.09 21.83
N SER A 387 -9.55 -2.17 22.57
CA SER A 387 -8.73 -2.47 23.75
C SER A 387 -7.28 -2.84 23.41
N TYR A 388 -7.06 -3.44 22.25
CA TYR A 388 -5.73 -3.72 21.73
C TYR A 388 -5.04 -2.44 21.24
N VAL A 389 -5.74 -1.58 20.52
CA VAL A 389 -5.27 -0.25 20.08
C VAL A 389 -4.84 0.57 21.31
N GLU A 390 -5.70 0.67 22.32
CA GLU A 390 -5.39 1.39 23.56
C GLU A 390 -4.19 0.79 24.34
N TYR A 391 -4.02 -0.53 24.27
CA TYR A 391 -2.84 -1.19 24.85
C TYR A 391 -1.56 -0.80 24.11
N MET A 392 -1.56 -0.87 22.76
CA MET A 392 -0.37 -0.58 21.95
C MET A 392 -0.01 0.91 21.95
N LYS A 393 -1.00 1.82 22.02
CA LYS A 393 -0.78 3.26 22.16
C LYS A 393 0.06 3.65 23.38
N LYS A 394 -0.02 2.90 24.47
CA LYS A 394 0.80 3.14 25.68
C LYS A 394 2.30 3.02 25.40
N PHE A 395 2.70 2.30 24.36
CA PHE A 395 4.10 2.08 24.00
C PHE A 395 4.55 2.94 22.81
N PHE A 396 3.64 3.17 21.84
CA PHE A 396 4.00 3.80 20.56
C PHE A 396 3.39 5.18 20.35
N GLY A 397 2.49 5.63 21.23
CA GLY A 397 1.83 6.94 21.17
C GLY A 397 0.47 6.91 20.47
N GLU A 398 -0.30 7.98 20.70
CA GLU A 398 -1.70 8.10 20.27
C GLU A 398 -1.87 8.04 18.74
N ASP A 399 -0.96 8.66 17.99
CA ASP A 399 -1.04 8.81 16.54
C ASP A 399 -0.30 7.69 15.78
N SER A 400 0.04 6.58 16.46
CA SER A 400 0.88 5.53 15.91
C SER A 400 0.16 4.18 15.74
N VAL A 401 -1.06 4.05 16.25
CA VAL A 401 -1.78 2.75 16.26
C VAL A 401 -3.15 2.90 15.62
N PHE A 402 -3.40 2.14 14.57
CA PHE A 402 -4.58 2.28 13.73
C PHE A 402 -5.32 0.95 13.61
N GLY A 403 -6.58 0.91 14.07
CA GLY A 403 -7.51 -0.14 13.70
C GLY A 403 -8.00 0.07 12.27
N VAL A 404 -7.81 -0.92 11.40
CA VAL A 404 -8.19 -0.83 9.99
C VAL A 404 -9.06 -2.02 9.57
N SER A 405 -9.79 -1.84 8.48
CA SER A 405 -10.65 -2.87 7.90
C SER A 405 -10.30 -3.10 6.43
N VAL A 406 -10.57 -4.31 5.94
CA VAL A 406 -10.52 -4.61 4.52
C VAL A 406 -11.56 -3.75 3.79
N ARG A 407 -11.12 -3.06 2.76
CA ARG A 407 -11.96 -2.22 1.90
C ARG A 407 -12.11 -2.87 0.53
N ASN A 408 -13.35 -3.23 0.16
CA ASN A 408 -13.64 -3.96 -1.08
C ASN A 408 -13.54 -3.11 -2.37
N ALA A 409 -13.19 -1.84 -2.27
CA ALA A 409 -13.02 -0.96 -3.42
C ALA A 409 -11.61 -0.35 -3.44
N GLY A 410 -10.97 -0.36 -4.60
CA GLY A 410 -9.72 0.36 -4.85
C GLY A 410 -9.92 1.86 -5.02
N ALA A 411 -9.14 2.47 -5.93
CA ALA A 411 -9.37 3.86 -6.32
C ALA A 411 -10.75 3.98 -7.00
N THR A 412 -11.54 4.98 -6.62
CA THR A 412 -12.93 5.09 -7.08
C THR A 412 -13.48 6.51 -6.93
N GLU A 413 -14.44 6.85 -7.79
CA GLU A 413 -15.31 8.01 -7.59
C GLU A 413 -16.46 7.68 -6.64
N LEU A 414 -16.85 8.64 -5.81
CA LEU A 414 -18.08 8.61 -5.01
C LEU A 414 -19.15 9.43 -5.73
N VAL A 415 -20.17 8.77 -6.25
CA VAL A 415 -21.25 9.43 -6.97
C VAL A 415 -22.34 9.87 -5.99
N LEU A 416 -22.39 11.17 -5.67
CA LEU A 416 -23.32 11.77 -4.70
C LEU A 416 -24.55 12.41 -5.33
N GLU A 417 -24.56 12.64 -6.65
CA GLU A 417 -25.67 13.21 -7.42
C GLU A 417 -26.08 12.28 -8.56
N ASP A 418 -27.30 12.52 -9.14
CA ASP A 418 -27.78 11.80 -10.34
C ASP A 418 -27.07 12.27 -11.61
#